data_da6942ec89d99a432d61017ac340116f
#
_entry.id   da6942ec89d99a432d61017ac340116f
#
_cell.length_a   1.000
_cell.length_b   1.000
_cell.length_c   1.000
_cell.angle_alpha   90.00
_cell.angle_beta   90.00
_cell.angle_gamma   90.00
#
_symmetry.space_group_name_H-M   'P 1'
#
loop_
_entity.id
_entity.type
_entity.pdbx_description
1 polymer ?
#
loop_
_entity_poly.entity_id
_entity_poly.type
_entity_poly.pdbx_seq_one_letter_code
_entity_poly.pdbx_strand_id
1 'polypeptide(L)'
;MYIIKEGCLCCHNCALECPVGAIDYKDTHYEINQDTCIGCGLCQQLCNVGAVVDTNAHGSITPHGQQELSCDLVVIGCGGSGSIAAVRAAEDSGKQVIVLEKAEKYGGSAWFAGFEVMSGGGPGGPGPGGPSENGDRFQGKVSPEIQQIARTAPKAFSDWMLTMDGVKEHWVEKPAPFGSGTSVGLKHRTYFNLKCKDEAIGPGRGGSFVVQTMVDQFERLGIRLLTGTSATRILEKDGHISGILAQDTGGEILIHCKAVIVSAGGFAWNDTLLAQYWPWFMSDDPTAEPVHRFAAPTNTGDVVALGESAGAWVDYDNFTVNLFGPVHHPFSFCLFKFACEPEIISVNLDGKRFYDESFFPNGAAKIGIQPGRIAWSIVDADTLKVIADRLIAGNDGWIHKDYLTEIETELKLDTPLKKADTIAELATLCGIDADALQTTIDRYNADCASGADSEFGKRPETMRPVLKPPFYAIYGKMATDGAFGGIRINEKMEGLRPDGTPIPGLYATGDNAAGWCVRVPGPGDNRLMCTNEMSWAVASGFTAGKFAAAYLNTH
;
A
#
# COMPACT_ATOMS: atom_id res chain seq x y z
N MET A 1 -14.43 25.24 -8.35
CA MET A 1 -14.55 24.29 -9.50
C MET A 1 -13.60 23.13 -9.23
N TYR A 2 -14.07 21.91 -9.36
CA TYR A 2 -13.25 20.71 -9.07
C TYR A 2 -12.59 20.17 -10.33
N ILE A 3 -11.32 19.76 -10.22
CA ILE A 3 -10.59 19.06 -11.30
C ILE A 3 -9.88 17.84 -10.72
N ILE A 4 -9.56 16.88 -11.56
CA ILE A 4 -8.75 15.72 -11.20
C ILE A 4 -7.35 15.93 -11.79
N LYS A 5 -6.34 15.93 -10.92
CA LYS A 5 -4.91 16.09 -11.27
C LYS A 5 -4.27 14.75 -11.58
N GLU A 6 -3.07 14.79 -12.14
CA GLU A 6 -2.17 13.64 -12.21
C GLU A 6 -1.99 12.98 -10.84
N GLY A 7 -1.86 11.65 -10.83
CA GLY A 7 -1.83 10.87 -9.60
C GLY A 7 -3.20 10.32 -9.18
N CYS A 8 -4.24 10.51 -10.00
CA CYS A 8 -5.49 9.80 -9.83
C CYS A 8 -5.25 8.28 -9.97
N LEU A 9 -5.65 7.50 -8.98
CA LEU A 9 -5.54 6.03 -9.01
C LEU A 9 -6.69 5.34 -9.75
N CYS A 10 -7.61 6.11 -10.30
CA CYS A 10 -8.81 5.62 -10.99
C CYS A 10 -9.59 4.55 -10.21
N CYS A 11 -9.71 4.75 -8.90
CA CYS A 11 -10.39 3.83 -7.98
C CYS A 11 -11.93 3.93 -8.04
N HIS A 12 -12.51 4.62 -9.00
CA HIS A 12 -13.95 4.86 -9.24
C HIS A 12 -14.71 5.62 -8.15
N ASN A 13 -14.24 5.72 -6.94
CA ASN A 13 -15.02 6.19 -5.79
C ASN A 13 -15.71 7.53 -6.01
N CYS A 14 -15.00 8.49 -6.59
CA CYS A 14 -15.57 9.82 -6.86
C CYS A 14 -16.61 9.77 -7.97
N ALA A 15 -16.47 8.87 -8.96
CA ALA A 15 -17.40 8.73 -10.06
C ALA A 15 -18.67 7.99 -9.64
N LEU A 16 -18.55 6.91 -8.87
CA LEU A 16 -19.69 6.12 -8.38
C LEU A 16 -20.58 6.92 -7.43
N GLU A 17 -20.00 7.79 -6.63
CA GLU A 17 -20.71 8.57 -5.62
C GLU A 17 -21.08 9.99 -6.11
N CYS A 18 -20.80 10.32 -7.37
CA CYS A 18 -21.16 11.62 -7.92
C CYS A 18 -22.69 11.73 -8.09
N PRO A 19 -23.40 12.62 -7.33
CA PRO A 19 -24.85 12.65 -7.33
C PRO A 19 -25.47 13.09 -8.66
N VAL A 20 -24.65 13.67 -9.55
CA VAL A 20 -25.10 14.15 -10.88
C VAL A 20 -24.38 13.45 -12.03
N GLY A 21 -23.56 12.42 -11.74
CA GLY A 21 -22.83 11.68 -12.77
C GLY A 21 -21.86 12.56 -13.59
N ALA A 22 -21.22 13.55 -12.97
CA ALA A 22 -20.36 14.50 -13.66
C ALA A 22 -18.91 14.01 -13.84
N ILE A 23 -18.60 12.77 -13.50
CA ILE A 23 -17.21 12.26 -13.51
C ILE A 23 -17.13 11.07 -14.44
N ASP A 24 -16.48 11.29 -15.59
CA ASP A 24 -16.33 10.30 -16.64
C ASP A 24 -14.92 9.76 -16.71
N TYR A 25 -14.80 8.47 -17.01
CA TYR A 25 -13.51 7.85 -17.35
C TYR A 25 -13.18 8.12 -18.82
N LYS A 26 -11.98 8.66 -19.09
CA LYS A 26 -11.48 9.00 -20.41
C LYS A 26 -10.15 8.28 -20.64
N ASP A 27 -10.14 7.32 -21.53
CA ASP A 27 -8.98 6.54 -21.96
C ASP A 27 -8.11 5.99 -20.81
N THR A 28 -7.48 6.85 -20.00
CA THR A 28 -6.55 6.47 -18.93
C THR A 28 -6.76 7.19 -17.60
N HIS A 29 -7.76 8.08 -17.51
CA HIS A 29 -7.99 8.90 -16.31
C HIS A 29 -9.45 9.33 -16.19
N TYR A 30 -9.82 9.84 -15.00
CA TYR A 30 -11.12 10.45 -14.78
C TYR A 30 -11.07 11.95 -15.02
N GLU A 31 -12.14 12.48 -15.63
CA GLU A 31 -12.38 13.90 -15.81
C GLU A 31 -13.70 14.34 -15.19
N ILE A 32 -13.75 15.54 -14.66
CA ILE A 32 -14.98 16.15 -14.16
C ILE A 32 -15.55 17.04 -15.26
N ASN A 33 -16.73 16.66 -15.74
CA ASN A 33 -17.51 17.48 -16.67
C ASN A 33 -18.02 18.72 -15.95
N GLN A 34 -17.47 19.87 -16.30
CA GLN A 34 -17.75 21.13 -15.63
C GLN A 34 -19.16 21.66 -15.88
N ASP A 35 -19.80 21.26 -17.01
CA ASP A 35 -21.17 21.66 -17.34
C ASP A 35 -22.21 20.91 -16.50
N THR A 36 -21.87 19.71 -16.05
CA THR A 36 -22.74 18.85 -15.23
C THR A 36 -22.43 18.99 -13.74
N CYS A 37 -21.19 19.36 -13.37
CA CYS A 37 -20.72 19.45 -12.00
C CYS A 37 -21.43 20.56 -11.21
N ILE A 38 -22.09 20.19 -10.12
CA ILE A 38 -22.80 21.13 -9.22
C ILE A 38 -21.90 21.70 -8.11
N GLY A 39 -20.61 21.38 -8.07
CA GLY A 39 -19.65 21.92 -7.10
C GLY A 39 -19.86 21.45 -5.67
N CYS A 40 -20.50 20.30 -5.43
CA CYS A 40 -20.84 19.82 -4.07
C CYS A 40 -19.60 19.39 -3.23
N GLY A 41 -18.44 19.15 -3.85
CA GLY A 41 -17.21 18.79 -3.16
C GLY A 41 -17.11 17.33 -2.70
N LEU A 42 -18.12 16.50 -2.90
CA LEU A 42 -18.13 15.11 -2.45
C LEU A 42 -16.95 14.32 -3.05
N CYS A 43 -16.66 14.52 -4.34
CA CYS A 43 -15.53 13.86 -5.01
C CYS A 43 -14.17 14.19 -4.36
N GLN A 44 -13.98 15.41 -3.86
CA GLN A 44 -12.78 15.80 -3.14
C GLN A 44 -12.69 15.12 -1.77
N GLN A 45 -13.82 15.04 -1.06
CA GLN A 45 -13.88 14.36 0.24
C GLN A 45 -13.58 12.86 0.10
N LEU A 46 -14.08 12.24 -0.97
CA LEU A 46 -13.89 10.81 -1.26
C LEU A 46 -12.52 10.50 -1.89
N CYS A 47 -11.82 11.51 -2.39
CA CYS A 47 -10.53 11.28 -3.03
C CYS A 47 -9.43 10.99 -2.01
N ASN A 48 -9.06 9.75 -1.92
CA ASN A 48 -8.09 9.26 -0.96
C ASN A 48 -6.65 9.68 -1.27
N VAL A 49 -6.37 10.09 -2.51
CA VAL A 49 -5.05 10.56 -2.97
C VAL A 49 -4.94 12.08 -3.05
N GLY A 50 -6.03 12.78 -2.75
CA GLY A 50 -6.04 14.23 -2.93
C GLY A 50 -5.90 14.67 -4.40
N ALA A 51 -6.16 13.77 -5.36
CA ALA A 51 -6.09 14.11 -6.78
C ALA A 51 -7.24 15.03 -7.22
N VAL A 52 -8.37 15.02 -6.51
CA VAL A 52 -9.47 15.95 -6.75
C VAL A 52 -9.23 17.25 -5.97
N VAL A 53 -9.09 18.34 -6.68
CA VAL A 53 -8.82 19.65 -6.08
C VAL A 53 -9.88 20.67 -6.47
N ASP A 54 -10.24 21.54 -5.52
CA ASP A 54 -11.04 22.74 -5.83
C ASP A 54 -10.13 23.85 -6.35
N THR A 55 -10.28 24.23 -7.60
CA THR A 55 -9.50 25.30 -8.21
C THR A 55 -9.85 26.68 -7.66
N ASN A 56 -10.97 26.83 -6.95
CA ASN A 56 -11.38 28.06 -6.29
C ASN A 56 -10.91 28.12 -4.82
N ALA A 57 -10.42 27.00 -4.29
CA ALA A 57 -9.97 26.89 -2.90
C ALA A 57 -8.57 27.51 -2.67
N HIS A 58 -8.06 28.27 -3.60
CA HIS A 58 -6.89 29.12 -3.33
C HIS A 58 -7.30 30.19 -2.30
N GLY A 59 -7.32 29.80 -1.03
CA GLY A 59 -7.12 30.79 -0.01
C GLY A 59 -5.88 31.57 -0.41
N SER A 60 -5.98 32.88 -0.49
CA SER A 60 -4.84 33.75 -0.74
C SER A 60 -3.82 33.49 0.35
N ILE A 61 -2.83 32.64 0.08
CA ILE A 61 -1.72 32.44 1.00
C ILE A 61 -0.95 33.76 0.96
N THR A 62 -1.02 34.46 2.05
CA THR A 62 -0.24 35.69 2.21
C THR A 62 1.22 35.25 2.33
N PRO A 63 2.12 35.70 1.43
CA PRO A 63 3.54 35.42 1.60
C PRO A 63 3.99 35.88 2.99
N HIS A 64 4.51 34.93 3.79
CA HIS A 64 4.97 35.25 5.15
C HIS A 64 6.51 35.47 5.21
N GLY A 65 7.20 35.26 4.08
CA GLY A 65 8.65 35.27 4.06
C GLY A 65 9.24 34.10 4.87
N GLN A 66 10.27 34.37 5.64
CA GLN A 66 10.85 33.38 6.56
C GLN A 66 10.07 33.41 7.87
N GLN A 67 9.48 32.27 8.24
CA GLN A 67 8.78 32.06 9.51
C GLN A 67 9.65 31.22 10.46
N GLU A 68 9.58 31.52 11.75
CA GLU A 68 10.27 30.76 12.79
C GLU A 68 9.27 30.17 13.77
N LEU A 69 9.36 28.85 14.01
CA LEU A 69 8.52 28.10 14.94
C LEU A 69 9.40 27.32 15.92
N SER A 70 8.80 26.87 17.03
CA SER A 70 9.48 26.04 18.01
C SER A 70 8.51 24.97 18.54
N CYS A 71 9.04 23.76 18.76
CA CYS A 71 8.34 22.67 19.41
C CYS A 71 9.38 21.70 20.02
N ASP A 72 8.94 20.62 20.68
CA ASP A 72 9.88 19.60 21.17
C ASP A 72 10.14 18.52 20.11
N LEU A 73 9.12 18.16 19.32
CA LEU A 73 9.18 17.11 18.29
C LEU A 73 8.57 17.58 16.98
N VAL A 74 9.26 17.33 15.88
CA VAL A 74 8.67 17.39 14.53
C VAL A 74 8.50 16.00 13.97
N VAL A 75 7.30 15.69 13.45
CA VAL A 75 7.03 14.49 12.66
C VAL A 75 6.85 14.90 11.19
N ILE A 76 7.66 14.34 10.30
CA ILE A 76 7.63 14.64 8.87
C ILE A 76 6.79 13.58 8.16
N GLY A 77 5.61 13.98 7.69
CA GLY A 77 4.60 13.13 7.05
C GLY A 77 3.48 12.73 8.01
N CYS A 78 2.24 12.94 7.57
CA CYS A 78 1.00 12.58 8.29
C CYS A 78 0.30 11.39 7.64
N GLY A 79 1.07 10.34 7.31
CA GLY A 79 0.59 9.04 6.84
C GLY A 79 0.36 8.06 7.99
N GLY A 80 0.28 6.76 7.67
CA GLY A 80 0.01 5.70 8.64
C GLY A 80 0.99 5.67 9.81
N SER A 81 2.30 5.69 9.55
CA SER A 81 3.31 5.63 10.62
C SER A 81 3.47 6.97 11.34
N GLY A 82 3.44 8.10 10.62
CA GLY A 82 3.67 9.42 11.20
C GLY A 82 2.55 9.87 12.13
N SER A 83 1.29 9.67 11.76
CA SER A 83 0.15 10.00 12.61
C SER A 83 0.15 9.20 13.92
N ILE A 84 0.46 7.90 13.85
CA ILE A 84 0.60 7.03 15.02
C ILE A 84 1.75 7.50 15.92
N ALA A 85 2.92 7.81 15.32
CA ALA A 85 4.10 8.26 16.06
C ALA A 85 3.85 9.58 16.77
N ALA A 86 3.16 10.53 16.12
CA ALA A 86 2.82 11.83 16.70
C ALA A 86 1.92 11.69 17.93
N VAL A 87 0.82 10.93 17.81
CA VAL A 87 -0.12 10.71 18.92
C VAL A 87 0.58 10.00 20.07
N ARG A 88 1.31 8.91 19.76
CA ARG A 88 2.02 8.15 20.78
C ARG A 88 3.07 8.99 21.51
N ALA A 89 3.84 9.77 20.79
CA ALA A 89 4.85 10.65 21.39
C ALA A 89 4.24 11.74 22.28
N ALA A 90 3.15 12.37 21.82
CA ALA A 90 2.47 13.42 22.58
C ALA A 90 1.83 12.86 23.86
N GLU A 91 1.18 11.69 23.80
CA GLU A 91 0.57 11.06 24.99
C GLU A 91 1.61 10.67 26.04
N ASP A 92 2.72 10.04 25.62
CA ASP A 92 3.73 9.54 26.57
C ASP A 92 4.61 10.64 27.15
N SER A 93 4.75 11.79 26.44
CA SER A 93 5.66 12.86 26.88
C SER A 93 4.95 14.12 27.39
N GLY A 94 3.73 14.38 26.94
CA GLY A 94 3.06 15.67 27.17
C GLY A 94 3.75 16.87 26.49
N LYS A 95 4.65 16.63 25.52
CA LYS A 95 5.46 17.64 24.84
C LYS A 95 4.77 18.19 23.60
N GLN A 96 5.24 19.35 23.15
CA GLN A 96 4.71 19.99 21.94
C GLN A 96 5.18 19.28 20.67
N VAL A 97 4.22 18.88 19.84
CA VAL A 97 4.45 18.17 18.57
C VAL A 97 3.92 18.98 17.40
N ILE A 98 4.75 19.15 16.37
CA ILE A 98 4.34 19.65 15.05
C ILE A 98 4.44 18.49 14.07
N VAL A 99 3.38 18.28 13.28
CA VAL A 99 3.35 17.32 12.18
C VAL A 99 3.34 18.11 10.87
N LEU A 100 4.23 17.77 9.95
CA LEU A 100 4.27 18.33 8.61
C LEU A 100 3.71 17.33 7.60
N GLU A 101 2.86 17.81 6.72
CA GLU A 101 2.35 17.05 5.58
C GLU A 101 2.49 17.89 4.31
N LYS A 102 3.22 17.37 3.31
CA LYS A 102 3.45 18.14 2.08
C LYS A 102 2.23 18.23 1.16
N ALA A 103 1.32 17.27 1.25
CA ALA A 103 0.02 17.35 0.58
C ALA A 103 -0.93 18.29 1.32
N GLU A 104 -1.96 18.76 0.61
CA GLU A 104 -3.06 19.50 1.22
C GLU A 104 -3.92 18.65 2.14
N LYS A 105 -3.87 17.31 1.97
CA LYS A 105 -4.60 16.33 2.75
C LYS A 105 -3.63 15.30 3.34
N TYR A 106 -3.82 15.00 4.63
CA TYR A 106 -3.09 13.93 5.30
C TYR A 106 -3.55 12.54 4.88
N GLY A 107 -2.76 11.52 5.20
CA GLY A 107 -3.11 10.12 5.00
C GLY A 107 -2.07 9.30 4.26
N GLY A 108 -1.39 9.89 3.28
CA GLY A 108 -0.38 9.20 2.49
C GLY A 108 -0.89 7.90 1.88
N SER A 109 0.00 6.94 1.62
CA SER A 109 -0.37 5.62 1.06
C SER A 109 -1.26 4.79 1.99
N ALA A 110 -1.22 5.04 3.30
CA ALA A 110 -2.08 4.33 4.24
C ALA A 110 -3.57 4.61 4.01
N TRP A 111 -3.92 5.75 3.40
CA TRP A 111 -5.32 6.08 3.09
C TRP A 111 -5.98 5.10 2.12
N PHE A 112 -5.19 4.41 1.29
CA PHE A 112 -5.69 3.38 0.35
C PHE A 112 -5.64 1.97 0.90
N ALA A 113 -4.88 1.75 1.96
CA ALA A 113 -4.67 0.42 2.49
C ALA A 113 -5.96 -0.15 3.08
N GLY A 114 -6.24 -1.41 2.75
CA GLY A 114 -7.34 -2.16 3.36
C GLY A 114 -7.17 -2.41 4.86
N PHE A 115 -6.03 -2.03 5.39
CA PHE A 115 -5.60 -2.16 6.77
C PHE A 115 -5.64 -3.59 7.32
N GLU A 116 -4.67 -4.36 6.88
CA GLU A 116 -4.35 -5.62 7.52
C GLU A 116 -3.14 -5.45 8.44
N VAL A 117 -3.37 -5.51 9.73
CA VAL A 117 -2.29 -5.56 10.71
C VAL A 117 -2.10 -7.01 11.13
N MET A 118 -0.99 -7.59 10.71
CA MET A 118 -0.63 -8.94 11.10
C MET A 118 0.07 -8.93 12.46
N SER A 119 -0.57 -9.47 13.49
CA SER A 119 0.04 -9.78 14.76
C SER A 119 0.33 -11.27 14.89
N GLY A 120 1.45 -11.64 15.46
CA GLY A 120 1.75 -13.03 15.86
C GLY A 120 2.23 -13.94 14.72
N GLY A 121 2.65 -13.39 13.60
CA GLY A 121 3.42 -14.14 12.60
C GLY A 121 4.74 -14.58 13.23
N GLY A 122 4.77 -15.80 13.77
CA GLY A 122 6.03 -16.43 14.20
C GLY A 122 7.02 -16.52 13.03
N PRO A 123 8.30 -16.81 13.27
CA PRO A 123 9.28 -17.14 12.24
C PRO A 123 8.87 -18.45 11.54
N GLY A 124 7.74 -18.48 10.86
CA GLY A 124 7.09 -19.69 10.39
C GLY A 124 5.83 -19.49 9.62
N GLY A 125 5.34 -18.25 9.49
CA GLY A 125 4.20 -18.00 8.61
C GLY A 125 4.58 -18.24 7.16
N PRO A 126 3.75 -18.96 6.35
CA PRO A 126 3.96 -19.08 4.93
C PRO A 126 3.63 -17.73 4.28
N GLY A 127 4.60 -16.87 4.23
CA GLY A 127 4.63 -15.71 3.36
C GLY A 127 5.84 -15.88 2.45
N PRO A 128 6.04 -15.04 1.42
CA PRO A 128 7.34 -14.97 0.76
C PRO A 128 8.36 -14.65 1.86
N GLY A 129 8.99 -15.71 2.37
CA GLY A 129 9.89 -15.66 3.49
C GLY A 129 9.40 -16.27 4.79
N GLY A 130 8.46 -17.24 4.82
CA GLY A 130 8.30 -18.19 5.94
C GLY A 130 9.65 -18.80 6.31
N PRO A 131 9.85 -19.41 7.51
CA PRO A 131 11.13 -20.01 7.83
C PRO A 131 11.43 -21.00 6.73
N SER A 132 12.57 -20.82 6.09
CA SER A 132 13.21 -21.97 5.52
C SER A 132 13.49 -22.91 6.70
N GLU A 133 13.19 -24.17 6.56
CA GLU A 133 13.60 -25.20 7.51
C GLU A 133 15.12 -25.15 7.81
N ASN A 134 15.86 -24.29 7.16
CA ASN A 134 17.31 -24.19 7.06
C ASN A 134 17.96 -22.85 7.49
N GLY A 135 17.33 -22.02 8.33
CA GLY A 135 18.07 -20.90 8.93
C GLY A 135 17.53 -19.48 8.71
N ASP A 136 18.33 -18.47 9.08
CA ASP A 136 17.99 -17.05 8.96
C ASP A 136 17.82 -16.64 7.49
N ARG A 137 16.57 -16.49 7.08
CA ARG A 137 16.20 -16.06 5.70
C ARG A 137 16.73 -14.68 5.33
N PHE A 138 16.99 -13.85 6.31
CA PHE A 138 17.53 -12.50 6.10
C PHE A 138 19.05 -12.47 6.05
N GLN A 139 19.72 -13.60 6.25
CA GLN A 139 21.19 -13.74 6.22
C GLN A 139 21.89 -12.70 7.11
N GLY A 140 21.35 -12.43 8.28
CA GLY A 140 21.87 -11.44 9.21
C GLY A 140 21.62 -9.97 8.85
N LYS A 141 20.98 -9.68 7.71
CA LYS A 141 20.74 -8.29 7.27
C LYS A 141 19.62 -7.57 8.02
N VAL A 142 18.73 -8.32 8.68
CA VAL A 142 17.70 -7.79 9.58
C VAL A 142 17.95 -8.32 10.98
N SER A 143 18.09 -7.41 11.94
CA SER A 143 18.37 -7.82 13.33
C SER A 143 17.22 -8.60 13.96
N PRO A 144 17.49 -9.54 14.89
CA PRO A 144 16.45 -10.26 15.62
C PRO A 144 15.50 -9.33 16.38
N GLU A 145 16.00 -8.20 16.88
CA GLU A 145 15.23 -7.20 17.61
C GLU A 145 14.20 -6.51 16.69
N ILE A 146 14.60 -6.10 15.49
CA ILE A 146 13.66 -5.55 14.48
C ILE A 146 12.63 -6.60 14.06
N GLN A 147 13.04 -7.85 13.87
CA GLN A 147 12.11 -8.95 13.58
C GLN A 147 11.12 -9.15 14.74
N GLN A 148 11.57 -9.00 15.99
CA GLN A 148 10.70 -9.11 17.16
C GLN A 148 9.69 -7.95 17.23
N ILE A 149 10.12 -6.72 16.94
CA ILE A 149 9.21 -5.55 16.86
C ILE A 149 8.14 -5.76 15.78
N ALA A 150 8.53 -6.18 14.59
CA ALA A 150 7.59 -6.47 13.51
C ALA A 150 6.53 -7.51 13.91
N ARG A 151 6.84 -8.44 14.83
CA ARG A 151 5.91 -9.47 15.33
C ARG A 151 5.01 -8.99 16.46
N THR A 152 5.51 -8.13 17.36
CA THR A 152 4.83 -7.84 18.64
C THR A 152 4.22 -6.44 18.69
N ALA A 153 4.85 -5.44 18.08
CA ALA A 153 4.37 -4.07 18.14
C ALA A 153 2.99 -3.86 17.46
N PRO A 154 2.63 -4.57 16.37
CA PRO A 154 1.27 -4.47 15.82
C PRO A 154 0.17 -4.84 16.82
N LYS A 155 0.38 -5.86 17.64
CA LYS A 155 -0.58 -6.21 18.71
C LYS A 155 -0.63 -5.13 19.79
N ALA A 156 0.53 -4.66 20.23
CA ALA A 156 0.59 -3.59 21.23
C ALA A 156 -0.07 -2.29 20.76
N PHE A 157 0.10 -1.93 19.47
CA PHE A 157 -0.63 -0.83 18.85
C PHE A 157 -2.13 -1.06 18.89
N SER A 158 -2.58 -2.26 18.52
CA SER A 158 -4.00 -2.60 18.48
C SER A 158 -4.63 -2.46 19.86
N ASP A 159 -3.97 -3.01 20.88
CA ASP A 159 -4.43 -2.92 22.25
C ASP A 159 -4.52 -1.46 22.72
N TRP A 160 -3.55 -0.64 22.37
CA TRP A 160 -3.54 0.79 22.65
C TRP A 160 -4.64 1.54 21.91
N MET A 161 -4.80 1.32 20.61
CA MET A 161 -5.83 1.98 19.81
C MET A 161 -7.24 1.66 20.30
N LEU A 162 -7.48 0.42 20.78
CA LEU A 162 -8.76 0.01 21.38
C LEU A 162 -9.10 0.72 22.70
N THR A 163 -8.16 1.43 23.32
CA THR A 163 -8.42 2.27 24.48
C THR A 163 -8.98 3.64 24.11
N MET A 164 -8.91 4.02 22.83
CA MET A 164 -9.43 5.31 22.36
C MET A 164 -10.95 5.30 22.25
N ASP A 165 -11.57 6.43 22.58
CA ASP A 165 -13.02 6.58 22.52
C ASP A 165 -13.54 6.38 21.08
N GLY A 166 -14.64 5.64 20.95
CA GLY A 166 -15.29 5.37 19.68
C GLY A 166 -14.62 4.29 18.80
N VAL A 167 -13.40 3.87 19.09
CA VAL A 167 -12.67 2.91 18.25
C VAL A 167 -13.19 1.49 18.42
N LYS A 168 -13.45 1.06 19.65
CA LYS A 168 -13.84 -0.31 19.98
C LYS A 168 -15.13 -0.75 19.28
N GLU A 169 -16.04 0.17 19.00
CA GLU A 169 -17.31 -0.12 18.33
C GLU A 169 -17.16 -0.44 16.84
N HIS A 170 -16.05 0.01 16.24
CA HIS A 170 -15.70 -0.17 14.83
C HIS A 170 -14.73 -1.33 14.60
N TRP A 171 -14.30 -1.98 15.66
CA TRP A 171 -13.26 -2.98 15.65
C TRP A 171 -13.82 -4.40 15.66
N VAL A 172 -13.35 -5.22 14.74
CA VAL A 172 -13.64 -6.66 14.73
C VAL A 172 -12.33 -7.42 14.63
N GLU A 173 -11.99 -8.13 15.71
CA GLU A 173 -10.96 -9.16 15.66
C GLU A 173 -11.52 -10.39 14.95
N LYS A 174 -10.96 -10.74 13.80
CA LYS A 174 -11.31 -11.96 13.09
C LYS A 174 -10.06 -12.80 12.87
N PRO A 175 -10.13 -14.12 13.16
CA PRO A 175 -9.21 -15.04 12.51
C PRO A 175 -9.58 -15.02 11.02
N ALA A 176 -8.80 -14.38 10.17
CA ALA A 176 -9.14 -14.31 8.79
C ALA A 176 -8.36 -15.33 7.97
N PRO A 177 -9.02 -16.02 7.08
CA PRO A 177 -8.38 -16.62 5.94
C PRO A 177 -8.18 -15.49 4.89
N PHE A 178 -7.00 -14.94 4.81
CA PHE A 178 -6.64 -14.19 3.63
C PHE A 178 -6.30 -15.18 2.53
N GLY A 179 -7.05 -15.13 1.43
CA GLY A 179 -6.91 -16.03 0.30
C GLY A 179 -6.80 -17.48 0.78
N SER A 180 -7.77 -18.30 0.59
CA SER A 180 -7.79 -19.67 1.08
C SER A 180 -6.55 -20.50 0.71
N GLY A 181 -5.78 -20.03 -0.26
CA GLY A 181 -4.57 -20.68 -0.72
C GLY A 181 -3.30 -20.31 0.04
N THR A 182 -3.25 -19.15 0.72
CA THR A 182 -2.02 -18.67 1.36
C THR A 182 -2.00 -18.86 2.87
N SER A 183 -3.14 -19.18 3.46
CA SER A 183 -3.30 -19.27 4.92
C SER A 183 -3.07 -20.66 5.52
N VAL A 184 -2.58 -21.61 4.74
CA VAL A 184 -2.15 -22.91 5.29
C VAL A 184 -1.00 -22.70 6.26
N GLY A 185 -1.30 -22.71 7.55
CA GLY A 185 -0.32 -22.53 8.63
C GLY A 185 -0.43 -21.23 9.45
N LEU A 186 -1.22 -20.25 9.03
CA LEU A 186 -1.41 -19.01 9.81
C LEU A 186 -2.59 -19.17 10.77
N LYS A 187 -2.34 -19.72 11.94
CA LYS A 187 -3.37 -19.93 12.96
C LYS A 187 -3.86 -18.65 13.65
N HIS A 188 -3.15 -17.54 13.51
CA HIS A 188 -3.44 -16.28 14.20
C HIS A 188 -3.04 -15.09 13.34
N ARG A 189 -3.92 -14.64 12.45
CA ARG A 189 -3.90 -13.29 11.90
C ARG A 189 -5.03 -12.52 12.55
N THR A 190 -4.71 -11.46 13.23
CA THR A 190 -5.71 -10.50 13.68
C THR A 190 -5.93 -9.52 12.54
N TYR A 191 -7.10 -9.57 11.94
CA TYR A 191 -7.53 -8.57 10.98
C TYR A 191 -8.37 -7.55 11.71
N PHE A 192 -8.06 -6.31 11.44
CA PHE A 192 -8.93 -5.23 11.83
C PHE A 192 -9.91 -4.99 10.68
N ASN A 193 -10.97 -5.74 10.65
CA ASN A 193 -12.10 -5.43 9.81
C ASN A 193 -12.90 -4.32 10.50
N LEU A 194 -12.57 -3.09 10.16
CA LEU A 194 -13.39 -1.95 10.55
C LEU A 194 -14.72 -2.10 9.82
N LYS A 195 -15.75 -2.51 10.56
CA LYS A 195 -17.11 -2.18 10.16
C LYS A 195 -17.22 -0.66 10.32
N CYS A 196 -16.84 0.07 9.31
CA CYS A 196 -17.20 1.45 9.25
C CYS A 196 -18.72 1.53 9.20
N LYS A 197 -19.34 2.08 10.23
CA LYS A 197 -20.78 2.39 10.24
C LYS A 197 -21.08 3.54 9.28
N ASP A 198 -20.04 4.29 8.89
CA ASP A 198 -20.15 5.33 7.88
C ASP A 198 -20.03 4.69 6.50
N GLU A 199 -21.13 4.61 5.79
CA GLU A 199 -21.21 4.20 4.39
C GLU A 199 -20.30 5.04 3.49
N ALA A 200 -19.89 6.24 3.94
CA ALA A 200 -18.95 7.12 3.25
C ALA A 200 -17.50 6.59 3.19
N ILE A 201 -17.13 5.65 4.06
CA ILE A 201 -15.83 4.99 3.99
C ILE A 201 -16.07 3.58 3.45
N GLY A 202 -16.02 3.40 2.15
CA GLY A 202 -16.31 2.13 1.49
C GLY A 202 -15.49 0.94 2.02
N PRO A 203 -15.85 -0.29 1.67
CA PRO A 203 -15.16 -1.49 2.10
C PRO A 203 -13.66 -1.46 1.71
N GLY A 204 -12.82 -2.04 2.55
CA GLY A 204 -11.39 -2.15 2.30
C GLY A 204 -10.55 -0.90 2.64
N ARG A 205 -11.06 0.05 3.42
CA ARG A 205 -10.39 1.32 3.75
C ARG A 205 -10.01 1.49 5.22
N GLY A 206 -9.62 0.41 5.86
CA GLY A 206 -9.21 0.47 7.24
C GLY A 206 -8.04 1.41 7.54
N GLY A 207 -7.15 1.62 6.56
CA GLY A 207 -6.03 2.55 6.72
C GLY A 207 -6.45 4.01 6.87
N SER A 208 -7.45 4.46 6.09
CA SER A 208 -8.00 5.82 6.23
C SER A 208 -8.63 6.04 7.61
N PHE A 209 -9.34 5.04 8.12
CA PHE A 209 -9.93 5.10 9.47
C PHE A 209 -8.85 5.23 10.55
N VAL A 210 -7.76 4.47 10.47
CA VAL A 210 -6.68 4.56 11.46
C VAL A 210 -6.03 5.92 11.43
N VAL A 211 -5.69 6.45 10.23
CA VAL A 211 -5.12 7.78 10.13
C VAL A 211 -6.08 8.83 10.67
N GLN A 212 -7.38 8.76 10.30
CA GLN A 212 -8.39 9.68 10.80
C GLN A 212 -8.50 9.61 12.33
N THR A 213 -8.58 8.40 12.90
CA THR A 213 -8.61 8.19 14.34
C THR A 213 -7.42 8.84 15.05
N MET A 214 -6.23 8.73 14.46
CA MET A 214 -5.03 9.39 15.01
C MET A 214 -5.14 10.90 14.91
N VAL A 215 -5.55 11.44 13.76
CA VAL A 215 -5.67 12.89 13.55
C VAL A 215 -6.75 13.50 14.46
N ASP A 216 -7.83 12.79 14.74
CA ASP A 216 -8.88 13.21 15.67
C ASP A 216 -8.34 13.41 17.12
N GLN A 217 -7.21 12.78 17.47
CA GLN A 217 -6.55 13.00 18.76
C GLN A 217 -5.70 14.29 18.79
N PHE A 218 -5.39 14.89 17.64
CA PHE A 218 -4.43 16.00 17.57
C PHE A 218 -4.89 17.22 18.38
N GLU A 219 -6.15 17.61 18.27
CA GLU A 219 -6.69 18.73 19.02
C GLU A 219 -6.59 18.50 20.54
N ARG A 220 -7.02 17.33 21.01
CA ARG A 220 -6.95 16.95 22.43
C ARG A 220 -5.53 16.96 22.99
N LEU A 221 -4.56 16.56 22.17
CA LEU A 221 -3.15 16.45 22.55
C LEU A 221 -2.33 17.72 22.25
N GLY A 222 -2.95 18.74 21.66
CA GLY A 222 -2.26 19.96 21.24
C GLY A 222 -1.24 19.76 20.12
N ILE A 223 -1.41 18.71 19.30
CA ILE A 223 -0.57 18.45 18.12
C ILE A 223 -0.97 19.41 17.02
N ARG A 224 0.01 20.16 16.49
CA ARG A 224 -0.20 21.08 15.38
C ARG A 224 0.11 20.39 14.06
N LEU A 225 -0.86 20.31 13.16
CA LEU A 225 -0.69 19.81 11.79
C LEU A 225 -0.53 20.97 10.81
N LEU A 226 0.53 20.94 10.00
CA LEU A 226 0.79 21.87 8.90
C LEU A 226 0.72 21.07 7.59
N THR A 227 -0.37 21.22 6.86
CA THR A 227 -0.55 20.67 5.50
C THR A 227 0.02 21.61 4.46
N GLY A 228 0.23 21.14 3.21
CA GLY A 228 0.90 21.92 2.17
C GLY A 228 2.34 22.32 2.52
N THR A 229 2.96 21.64 3.51
CA THR A 229 4.25 22.01 4.10
C THR A 229 5.26 20.89 3.96
N SER A 230 6.28 21.10 3.14
CA SER A 230 7.34 20.12 2.87
C SER A 230 8.56 20.37 3.74
N ALA A 231 9.03 19.35 4.46
CA ALA A 231 10.35 19.39 5.09
C ALA A 231 11.44 19.29 4.00
N THR A 232 12.41 20.16 4.03
CA THR A 232 13.49 20.23 3.03
C THR A 232 14.85 19.84 3.57
N ARG A 233 15.07 20.04 4.88
CA ARG A 233 16.37 19.77 5.50
C ARG A 233 16.22 19.55 7.01
N ILE A 234 16.95 18.57 7.54
CA ILE A 234 17.11 18.38 8.98
C ILE A 234 18.38 19.12 9.41
N LEU A 235 18.32 19.84 10.54
CA LEU A 235 19.41 20.62 11.10
C LEU A 235 20.00 19.87 12.30
N GLU A 236 21.32 19.72 12.28
CA GLU A 236 22.10 19.15 13.38
C GLU A 236 23.00 20.24 13.97
N LYS A 237 23.17 20.22 15.27
CA LYS A 237 24.14 21.04 15.99
C LYS A 237 24.79 20.22 17.11
N ASP A 238 26.12 20.23 17.14
CA ASP A 238 26.92 19.52 18.16
C ASP A 238 26.58 18.02 18.30
N GLY A 239 26.26 17.37 17.18
CA GLY A 239 25.92 15.94 17.13
C GLY A 239 24.46 15.60 17.46
N HIS A 240 23.60 16.58 17.70
CA HIS A 240 22.19 16.43 18.06
C HIS A 240 21.26 17.12 17.05
N ILE A 241 20.04 16.61 16.91
CA ILE A 241 19.01 17.32 16.16
C ILE A 241 18.69 18.66 16.84
N SER A 242 18.63 19.72 16.05
CA SER A 242 18.36 21.09 16.52
C SER A 242 17.17 21.77 15.83
N GLY A 243 16.68 21.19 14.75
CA GLY A 243 15.54 21.75 14.01
C GLY A 243 15.41 21.19 12.61
N ILE A 244 14.50 21.77 11.85
CA ILE A 244 14.31 21.51 10.44
C ILE A 244 14.05 22.79 9.65
N LEU A 245 14.39 22.78 8.36
CA LEU A 245 13.85 23.71 7.38
C LEU A 245 12.68 23.04 6.67
N ALA A 246 11.61 23.78 6.54
CA ALA A 246 10.42 23.38 5.79
C ALA A 246 10.02 24.53 4.85
N GLN A 247 9.18 24.24 3.88
CA GLN A 247 8.65 25.20 2.94
C GLN A 247 7.18 24.94 2.66
N ASP A 248 6.40 25.98 2.65
CA ASP A 248 5.05 26.01 2.11
C ASP A 248 4.94 27.01 0.95
N THR A 249 3.73 27.28 0.47
CA THR A 249 3.51 28.26 -0.60
C THR A 249 3.73 29.72 -0.17
N GLY A 250 3.78 30.00 1.13
CA GLY A 250 4.03 31.31 1.71
C GLY A 250 5.52 31.64 1.89
N GLY A 251 6.39 30.63 1.96
CA GLY A 251 7.82 30.83 2.14
C GLY A 251 8.51 29.72 2.93
N GLU A 252 9.70 30.04 3.42
CA GLU A 252 10.52 29.13 4.23
C GLU A 252 10.09 29.17 5.71
N ILE A 253 10.11 28.01 6.35
CA ILE A 253 9.78 27.86 7.77
C ILE A 253 10.97 27.18 8.47
N LEU A 254 11.57 27.86 9.44
CA LEU A 254 12.55 27.29 10.35
C LEU A 254 11.82 26.79 11.60
N ILE A 255 11.95 25.52 11.92
CA ILE A 255 11.33 24.93 13.13
C ILE A 255 12.43 24.41 14.04
N HIS A 256 12.60 25.03 15.21
CA HIS A 256 13.49 24.56 16.26
C HIS A 256 12.82 23.38 16.99
N CYS A 257 13.55 22.28 17.12
CA CYS A 257 13.07 21.11 17.84
C CYS A 257 14.22 20.29 18.41
N LYS A 258 13.93 19.41 19.36
CA LYS A 258 14.89 18.50 19.99
C LYS A 258 14.94 17.12 19.31
N ALA A 259 13.86 16.77 18.63
CA ALA A 259 13.74 15.49 17.94
C ALA A 259 12.93 15.59 16.65
N VAL A 260 13.23 14.68 15.72
CA VAL A 260 12.56 14.54 14.42
C VAL A 260 12.24 13.07 14.16
N ILE A 261 11.01 12.79 13.76
CA ILE A 261 10.62 11.48 13.22
C ILE A 261 10.38 11.63 11.71
N VAL A 262 11.17 10.95 10.88
CA VAL A 262 11.03 10.93 9.43
C VAL A 262 10.03 9.85 9.04
N SER A 263 8.90 10.26 8.49
CA SER A 263 7.78 9.42 8.06
C SER A 263 7.18 9.89 6.73
N ALA A 264 8.04 10.40 5.84
CA ALA A 264 7.67 11.11 4.61
C ALA A 264 7.22 10.20 3.45
N GLY A 265 7.09 8.87 3.70
CA GLY A 265 6.78 7.88 2.67
C GLY A 265 8.00 7.50 1.82
N GLY A 266 7.79 6.55 0.90
CA GLY A 266 8.86 6.00 0.07
C GLY A 266 9.18 6.81 -1.18
N PHE A 267 9.62 6.10 -2.23
CA PHE A 267 10.04 6.73 -3.50
C PHE A 267 9.33 6.15 -4.74
N ALA A 268 8.15 5.57 -4.59
CA ALA A 268 7.42 4.92 -5.68
C ALA A 268 7.04 5.86 -6.85
N TRP A 269 7.07 7.18 -6.64
CA TRP A 269 6.84 8.20 -7.66
C TRP A 269 8.12 8.97 -8.06
N ASN A 270 9.29 8.42 -7.75
CA ASN A 270 10.57 8.98 -8.18
C ASN A 270 11.21 8.10 -9.26
N ASP A 271 10.96 8.46 -10.53
CA ASP A 271 11.46 7.69 -11.68
C ASP A 271 12.99 7.62 -11.72
N THR A 272 13.68 8.65 -11.24
CA THR A 272 15.14 8.67 -11.18
C THR A 272 15.67 7.61 -10.22
N LEU A 273 15.11 7.54 -9.01
CA LEU A 273 15.50 6.53 -8.03
C LEU A 273 15.09 5.12 -8.51
N LEU A 274 13.90 4.98 -9.10
CA LEU A 274 13.44 3.70 -9.64
C LEU A 274 14.35 3.24 -10.78
N ALA A 275 14.69 4.10 -11.73
CA ALA A 275 15.61 3.75 -12.83
C ALA A 275 17.00 3.39 -12.32
N GLN A 276 17.49 4.05 -11.29
CA GLN A 276 18.82 3.82 -10.73
C GLN A 276 18.91 2.50 -9.95
N TYR A 277 17.93 2.23 -9.07
CA TYR A 277 17.99 1.08 -8.14
C TYR A 277 17.16 -0.12 -8.59
N TRP A 278 16.17 0.12 -9.48
CA TRP A 278 15.26 -0.89 -10.01
C TRP A 278 15.05 -0.70 -11.53
N PRO A 279 16.12 -0.76 -12.35
CA PRO A 279 16.05 -0.41 -13.78
C PRO A 279 15.04 -1.25 -14.56
N TRP A 280 14.79 -2.50 -14.17
CA TRP A 280 13.78 -3.35 -14.79
C TRP A 280 12.32 -2.95 -14.45
N PHE A 281 12.10 -2.08 -13.45
CA PHE A 281 10.80 -1.50 -13.17
C PHE A 281 10.34 -0.57 -14.29
N MET A 282 11.27 0.20 -14.83
CA MET A 282 11.07 1.00 -16.03
C MET A 282 11.19 0.09 -17.27
N SER A 283 10.44 0.36 -18.33
CA SER A 283 10.54 -0.38 -19.59
C SER A 283 10.84 0.58 -20.73
N ASP A 284 11.81 0.22 -21.57
CA ASP A 284 12.07 0.91 -22.83
C ASP A 284 11.15 0.41 -23.95
N ASP A 285 10.38 -0.66 -23.71
CA ASP A 285 9.40 -1.19 -24.66
C ASP A 285 8.13 -0.32 -24.61
N PRO A 286 7.82 0.43 -25.69
CA PRO A 286 6.65 1.30 -25.74
C PRO A 286 5.31 0.54 -25.73
N THR A 287 5.34 -0.77 -25.96
CA THR A 287 4.15 -1.63 -25.91
C THR A 287 3.92 -2.25 -24.53
N ALA A 288 4.89 -2.13 -23.62
CA ALA A 288 4.78 -2.68 -22.29
C ALA A 288 3.93 -1.76 -21.39
N GLU A 289 2.98 -2.37 -20.69
CA GLU A 289 2.21 -1.66 -19.70
C GLU A 289 3.10 -1.09 -18.59
N PRO A 290 2.91 0.18 -18.23
CA PRO A 290 3.63 0.76 -17.10
C PRO A 290 3.21 0.08 -15.80
N VAL A 291 4.14 0.00 -14.85
CA VAL A 291 3.81 -0.48 -13.50
C VAL A 291 2.82 0.48 -12.86
N HIS A 292 1.69 -0.06 -12.41
CA HIS A 292 0.70 0.74 -11.71
C HIS A 292 1.19 1.09 -10.30
N ARG A 293 1.03 2.36 -9.88
CA ARG A 293 1.53 2.86 -8.60
C ARG A 293 0.39 3.10 -7.63
N PHE A 294 0.27 2.23 -6.64
CA PHE A 294 -0.71 2.34 -5.55
C PHE A 294 -0.19 3.10 -4.34
N ALA A 295 0.90 3.81 -4.47
CA ALA A 295 1.44 4.69 -3.46
C ALA A 295 0.92 6.12 -3.66
N ALA A 296 0.87 6.90 -2.58
CA ALA A 296 0.53 8.33 -2.69
C ALA A 296 1.51 9.06 -3.63
N PRO A 297 1.04 9.96 -4.51
CA PRO A 297 1.92 10.71 -5.43
C PRO A 297 3.00 11.53 -4.73
N THR A 298 2.84 11.75 -3.44
CA THR A 298 3.82 12.41 -2.57
C THR A 298 5.01 11.52 -2.19
N ASN A 299 5.04 10.24 -2.57
CA ASN A 299 6.16 9.33 -2.30
C ASN A 299 7.29 9.56 -3.30
N THR A 300 7.99 10.68 -3.16
CA THR A 300 9.02 11.19 -4.08
C THR A 300 10.46 10.99 -3.57
N GLY A 301 10.64 10.26 -2.46
CA GLY A 301 11.97 9.92 -1.95
C GLY A 301 12.63 11.03 -1.13
N ASP A 302 11.85 11.88 -0.49
CA ASP A 302 12.34 13.00 0.35
C ASP A 302 13.28 12.53 1.46
N VAL A 303 13.14 11.28 1.89
CA VAL A 303 14.00 10.64 2.91
C VAL A 303 15.48 10.69 2.56
N VAL A 304 15.83 10.72 1.27
CA VAL A 304 17.23 10.80 0.82
C VAL A 304 17.85 12.11 1.28
N ALA A 305 17.29 13.22 0.83
CA ALA A 305 17.80 14.56 1.20
C ALA A 305 17.70 14.82 2.72
N LEU A 306 16.62 14.37 3.36
CA LEU A 306 16.43 14.50 4.80
C LEU A 306 17.48 13.70 5.58
N GLY A 307 17.72 12.45 5.21
CA GLY A 307 18.71 11.60 5.84
C GLY A 307 20.14 12.12 5.66
N GLU A 308 20.51 12.47 4.43
CA GLU A 308 21.82 13.03 4.13
C GLU A 308 22.08 14.35 4.88
N SER A 309 21.08 15.23 4.95
CA SER A 309 21.21 16.49 5.69
C SER A 309 21.40 16.31 7.20
N ALA A 310 20.92 15.21 7.74
CA ALA A 310 21.10 14.83 9.16
C ALA A 310 22.40 14.05 9.41
N GLY A 311 23.21 13.77 8.38
CA GLY A 311 24.38 12.89 8.49
C GLY A 311 24.03 11.42 8.80
N ALA A 312 22.80 11.01 8.44
CA ALA A 312 22.35 9.65 8.65
C ALA A 312 22.84 8.71 7.54
N TRP A 313 22.90 7.43 7.88
CA TRP A 313 23.16 6.38 6.90
C TRP A 313 21.91 6.12 6.06
N VAL A 314 21.87 6.70 4.85
CA VAL A 314 20.88 6.33 3.83
C VAL A 314 21.34 5.03 3.20
N ASP A 315 20.58 3.95 3.43
CA ASP A 315 20.95 2.59 3.02
C ASP A 315 20.43 2.28 1.61
N TYR A 316 21.12 2.82 0.61
CA TYR A 316 20.79 2.64 -0.81
C TYR A 316 20.84 1.17 -1.28
N ASP A 317 21.65 0.32 -0.65
CA ASP A 317 21.79 -1.09 -1.02
C ASP A 317 20.51 -1.89 -0.74
N ASN A 318 19.70 -1.41 0.20
CA ASN A 318 18.42 -1.98 0.59
C ASN A 318 17.20 -1.20 0.09
N PHE A 319 17.37 -0.27 -0.87
CA PHE A 319 16.22 0.31 -1.57
C PHE A 319 15.48 -0.80 -2.30
N THR A 320 14.21 -0.98 -1.98
CA THR A 320 13.39 -2.06 -2.51
C THR A 320 12.03 -1.58 -2.97
N VAL A 321 11.41 -2.32 -3.87
CA VAL A 321 10.06 -2.07 -4.37
C VAL A 321 9.17 -3.23 -3.97
N ASN A 322 8.01 -2.94 -3.41
CA ASN A 322 6.99 -3.94 -3.23
C ASN A 322 6.16 -4.08 -4.50
N LEU A 323 6.15 -5.27 -5.06
CA LEU A 323 5.35 -5.60 -6.23
C LEU A 323 4.15 -6.43 -5.82
N PHE A 324 3.01 -6.09 -6.38
CA PHE A 324 1.83 -6.91 -6.27
C PHE A 324 1.02 -6.90 -7.58
N GLY A 325 0.11 -7.81 -7.70
CA GLY A 325 -0.69 -8.03 -8.89
C GLY A 325 -1.17 -9.47 -8.97
N PRO A 326 -2.06 -9.77 -9.89
CA PRO A 326 -2.48 -8.92 -11.03
C PRO A 326 -3.36 -7.74 -10.60
N VAL A 327 -3.09 -6.56 -11.10
CA VAL A 327 -3.98 -5.40 -10.95
C VAL A 327 -4.43 -4.89 -12.31
N HIS A 328 -5.52 -4.18 -12.35
CA HIS A 328 -6.09 -3.59 -13.54
C HIS A 328 -6.34 -2.10 -13.35
N HIS A 329 -6.63 -1.43 -14.44
CA HIS A 329 -6.94 -0.02 -14.46
C HIS A 329 -8.13 0.21 -15.40
N PRO A 330 -9.19 0.87 -14.97
CA PRO A 330 -9.43 1.41 -13.62
C PRO A 330 -9.47 0.31 -12.55
N PHE A 331 -9.10 0.65 -11.31
CA PHE A 331 -8.96 -0.34 -10.25
C PHE A 331 -10.30 -0.69 -9.60
N SER A 332 -10.62 -1.98 -9.54
CA SER A 332 -11.74 -2.54 -8.79
C SER A 332 -11.23 -3.52 -7.75
N PHE A 333 -11.58 -3.30 -6.49
CA PHE A 333 -11.24 -4.24 -5.42
C PHE A 333 -11.85 -5.62 -5.65
N CYS A 334 -13.07 -5.69 -6.15
CA CYS A 334 -13.76 -6.93 -6.46
C CYS A 334 -12.96 -7.76 -7.47
N LEU A 335 -12.65 -7.18 -8.64
CA LEU A 335 -11.89 -7.87 -9.67
C LEU A 335 -10.46 -8.22 -9.23
N PHE A 336 -9.79 -7.30 -8.52
CA PHE A 336 -8.46 -7.58 -7.95
C PHE A 336 -8.51 -8.80 -7.03
N LYS A 337 -9.49 -8.85 -6.14
CA LYS A 337 -9.64 -9.96 -5.22
C LYS A 337 -9.88 -11.27 -5.96
N PHE A 338 -10.77 -11.28 -6.95
CA PHE A 338 -10.97 -12.46 -7.78
C PHE A 338 -9.68 -12.88 -8.51
N ALA A 339 -9.00 -11.94 -9.14
CA ALA A 339 -7.78 -12.23 -9.91
C ALA A 339 -6.63 -12.78 -9.06
N CYS A 340 -6.65 -12.56 -7.73
CA CYS A 340 -5.64 -13.05 -6.80
C CYS A 340 -5.98 -14.41 -6.17
N GLU A 341 -7.16 -14.97 -6.43
CA GLU A 341 -7.56 -16.24 -5.82
C GLU A 341 -6.85 -17.44 -6.46
N PRO A 342 -6.42 -18.40 -5.66
CA PRO A 342 -5.55 -19.48 -6.13
C PRO A 342 -6.23 -20.47 -7.08
N GLU A 343 -7.54 -20.48 -7.14
CA GLU A 343 -8.30 -21.34 -8.05
C GLU A 343 -8.28 -20.87 -9.51
N ILE A 344 -7.94 -19.61 -9.73
CA ILE A 344 -7.86 -19.00 -11.06
C ILE A 344 -6.54 -19.40 -11.75
N ILE A 345 -6.52 -19.48 -13.06
CA ILE A 345 -5.29 -19.61 -13.84
C ILE A 345 -4.93 -18.28 -14.50
N SER A 346 -3.64 -18.00 -14.56
CA SER A 346 -3.10 -16.79 -15.22
C SER A 346 -2.37 -17.16 -16.50
N VAL A 347 -2.75 -16.51 -17.61
CA VAL A 347 -2.12 -16.70 -18.91
C VAL A 347 -1.54 -15.39 -19.44
N ASN A 348 -0.44 -15.48 -20.19
CA ASN A 348 0.15 -14.36 -20.91
C ASN A 348 -0.49 -14.17 -22.30
N LEU A 349 0.01 -13.22 -23.08
CA LEU A 349 -0.47 -12.97 -24.44
C LEU A 349 -0.23 -14.11 -25.42
N ASP A 350 0.70 -15.02 -25.12
CA ASP A 350 0.90 -16.26 -25.90
C ASP A 350 -0.09 -17.37 -25.52
N GLY A 351 -1.08 -17.09 -24.66
CA GLY A 351 -2.06 -18.06 -24.18
C GLY A 351 -1.49 -19.10 -23.20
N LYS A 352 -0.33 -18.86 -22.60
CA LYS A 352 0.38 -19.84 -21.75
C LYS A 352 0.35 -19.42 -20.30
N ARG A 353 0.16 -20.39 -19.40
CA ARG A 353 0.45 -20.21 -17.97
C ARG A 353 1.96 -19.96 -17.78
N PHE A 354 2.35 -19.28 -16.71
CA PHE A 354 3.74 -18.88 -16.51
C PHE A 354 4.21 -18.94 -15.04
N TYR A 355 3.35 -19.34 -14.09
CA TYR A 355 3.71 -19.55 -12.69
C TYR A 355 2.68 -20.42 -11.95
N ASP A 356 3.00 -20.82 -10.70
CA ASP A 356 2.09 -21.44 -9.75
C ASP A 356 1.19 -20.39 -9.08
N GLU A 357 -0.08 -20.36 -9.44
CA GLU A 357 -1.07 -19.41 -8.92
C GLU A 357 -1.52 -19.73 -7.49
N SER A 358 -1.13 -20.87 -6.91
CA SER A 358 -1.42 -21.20 -5.50
C SER A 358 -0.90 -20.13 -4.52
N PHE A 359 0.01 -19.28 -4.98
CA PHE A 359 0.60 -18.22 -4.20
C PHE A 359 0.71 -16.92 -5.02
N PHE A 360 -0.36 -16.11 -4.98
CA PHE A 360 -0.48 -14.90 -5.80
C PHE A 360 0.69 -13.91 -5.70
N PRO A 361 1.38 -13.71 -4.54
CA PRO A 361 2.51 -12.78 -4.48
C PRO A 361 3.64 -13.09 -5.47
N ASN A 362 3.75 -14.34 -5.93
CA ASN A 362 4.71 -14.70 -6.97
C ASN A 362 4.29 -14.21 -8.36
N GLY A 363 3.01 -13.93 -8.57
CA GLY A 363 2.46 -13.53 -9.86
C GLY A 363 2.92 -12.16 -10.32
N ALA A 364 2.95 -11.17 -9.43
CA ALA A 364 3.25 -9.78 -9.78
C ALA A 364 4.58 -9.64 -10.54
N ALA A 365 5.64 -10.17 -9.96
CA ALA A 365 6.96 -10.12 -10.57
C ALA A 365 7.04 -10.95 -11.86
N LYS A 366 6.32 -12.08 -11.93
CA LYS A 366 6.25 -12.91 -13.12
C LYS A 366 5.49 -12.24 -14.26
N ILE A 367 4.44 -11.45 -13.97
CA ILE A 367 3.75 -10.62 -14.97
C ILE A 367 4.73 -9.61 -15.58
N GLY A 368 5.59 -9.00 -14.79
CA GLY A 368 6.55 -8.00 -15.25
C GLY A 368 7.55 -8.48 -16.30
N ILE A 369 7.73 -9.79 -16.46
CA ILE A 369 8.62 -10.39 -17.48
C ILE A 369 7.84 -11.07 -18.61
N GLN A 370 6.50 -10.98 -18.64
CA GLN A 370 5.70 -11.50 -19.75
C GLN A 370 5.62 -10.48 -20.91
N PRO A 371 5.27 -10.93 -22.12
CA PRO A 371 4.99 -10.04 -23.26
C PRO A 371 3.98 -8.96 -22.87
N GLY A 372 4.29 -7.71 -23.21
CA GLY A 372 3.46 -6.56 -22.88
C GLY A 372 3.33 -6.25 -21.38
N ARG A 373 3.96 -7.03 -20.49
CA ARG A 373 3.84 -6.96 -19.02
C ARG A 373 2.41 -7.10 -18.51
N ILE A 374 1.63 -7.92 -19.18
CA ILE A 374 0.24 -8.21 -18.82
C ILE A 374 -0.02 -9.70 -18.68
N ALA A 375 -1.10 -10.00 -17.99
CA ALA A 375 -1.67 -11.33 -17.88
C ALA A 375 -3.20 -11.27 -17.89
N TRP A 376 -3.82 -12.39 -18.20
CA TRP A 376 -5.25 -12.58 -18.05
C TRP A 376 -5.51 -13.69 -17.05
N SER A 377 -6.26 -13.37 -16.00
CA SER A 377 -6.75 -14.34 -15.00
C SER A 377 -8.04 -14.95 -15.52
N ILE A 378 -8.01 -16.25 -15.84
CA ILE A 378 -9.12 -16.97 -16.47
C ILE A 378 -9.87 -17.80 -15.43
N VAL A 379 -11.21 -17.71 -15.48
CA VAL A 379 -12.09 -18.46 -14.58
C VAL A 379 -13.42 -18.79 -15.28
N ASP A 380 -14.02 -19.92 -14.91
CA ASP A 380 -15.37 -20.28 -15.34
C ASP A 380 -16.44 -19.85 -14.33
N ALA A 381 -17.70 -19.94 -14.72
CA ALA A 381 -18.83 -19.51 -13.90
C ALA A 381 -18.93 -20.24 -12.56
N ASP A 382 -18.66 -21.55 -12.54
CA ASP A 382 -18.77 -22.36 -11.32
C ASP A 382 -17.66 -22.00 -10.33
N THR A 383 -16.44 -21.85 -10.81
CA THR A 383 -15.28 -21.48 -9.97
C THR A 383 -15.43 -20.04 -9.46
N LEU A 384 -15.88 -19.12 -10.31
CA LEU A 384 -16.16 -17.74 -9.90
C LEU A 384 -17.18 -17.70 -8.76
N LYS A 385 -18.26 -18.51 -8.88
CA LYS A 385 -19.28 -18.60 -7.82
C LYS A 385 -18.70 -19.14 -6.51
N VAL A 386 -17.89 -20.19 -6.58
CA VAL A 386 -17.25 -20.79 -5.38
C VAL A 386 -16.37 -19.78 -4.68
N ILE A 387 -15.57 -19.02 -5.43
CA ILE A 387 -14.72 -17.95 -4.88
C ILE A 387 -15.59 -16.87 -4.22
N ALA A 388 -16.62 -16.39 -4.93
CA ALA A 388 -17.50 -15.34 -4.43
C ALA A 388 -18.22 -15.75 -3.14
N ASP A 389 -18.82 -16.95 -3.12
CA ASP A 389 -19.53 -17.46 -1.93
C ASP A 389 -18.58 -17.55 -0.71
N ARG A 390 -17.33 -17.97 -0.93
CA ARG A 390 -16.30 -18.02 0.12
C ARG A 390 -15.91 -16.62 0.63
N LEU A 391 -15.69 -15.67 -0.27
CA LEU A 391 -15.31 -14.31 0.11
C LEU A 391 -16.43 -13.58 0.85
N ILE A 392 -17.69 -13.81 0.43
CA ILE A 392 -18.88 -13.28 1.12
C ILE A 392 -19.03 -13.91 2.50
N ALA A 393 -18.88 -15.24 2.61
CA ALA A 393 -18.99 -15.95 3.88
C ALA A 393 -17.88 -15.54 4.86
N GLY A 394 -16.67 -15.28 4.35
CA GLY A 394 -15.56 -14.76 5.13
C GLY A 394 -15.79 -13.33 5.64
N ASN A 395 -16.76 -12.61 5.05
CA ASN A 395 -17.05 -11.21 5.36
C ASN A 395 -15.77 -10.37 5.40
N ASP A 396 -14.93 -10.53 4.38
CA ASP A 396 -13.63 -9.86 4.28
C ASP A 396 -13.74 -8.37 3.88
N GLY A 397 -14.95 -7.91 3.58
CA GLY A 397 -15.23 -6.52 3.24
C GLY A 397 -14.84 -6.10 1.82
N TRP A 398 -14.26 -7.01 1.02
CA TRP A 398 -13.81 -6.73 -0.34
C TRP A 398 -14.89 -6.95 -1.39
N ILE A 399 -15.89 -7.79 -1.10
CA ILE A 399 -17.01 -8.11 -1.98
C ILE A 399 -18.31 -7.83 -1.24
N HIS A 400 -19.19 -7.04 -1.85
CA HIS A 400 -20.54 -6.83 -1.37
C HIS A 400 -21.37 -8.11 -1.50
N LYS A 401 -22.52 -8.17 -0.83
CA LYS A 401 -23.37 -9.37 -0.76
C LYS A 401 -23.86 -9.89 -2.12
N ASP A 402 -23.80 -9.06 -3.16
CA ASP A 402 -24.23 -9.40 -4.51
C ASP A 402 -23.09 -9.20 -5.52
N TYR A 403 -22.22 -10.20 -5.61
CA TYR A 403 -21.09 -10.19 -6.54
C TYR A 403 -21.52 -10.18 -8.02
N LEU A 404 -22.72 -10.70 -8.37
CA LEU A 404 -23.20 -10.66 -9.75
C LEU A 404 -23.48 -9.24 -10.18
N THR A 405 -24.07 -8.43 -9.31
CA THR A 405 -24.27 -7.00 -9.58
C THR A 405 -22.95 -6.26 -9.73
N GLU A 406 -21.93 -6.57 -8.92
CA GLU A 406 -20.59 -5.98 -9.06
C GLU A 406 -19.97 -6.36 -10.41
N ILE A 407 -19.97 -7.64 -10.79
CA ILE A 407 -19.46 -8.10 -12.08
C ILE A 407 -20.24 -7.46 -13.25
N GLU A 408 -21.57 -7.39 -13.16
CA GLU A 408 -22.38 -6.73 -14.20
C GLU A 408 -22.07 -5.23 -14.33
N THR A 409 -21.77 -4.57 -13.23
CA THR A 409 -21.34 -3.16 -13.20
C THR A 409 -19.99 -3.02 -13.90
N GLU A 410 -19.02 -3.87 -13.57
CA GLU A 410 -17.71 -3.88 -14.20
C GLU A 410 -17.79 -4.14 -15.71
N LEU A 411 -18.64 -5.06 -16.14
CA LEU A 411 -18.87 -5.33 -17.57
C LEU A 411 -19.48 -4.14 -18.33
N LYS A 412 -20.29 -3.31 -17.66
CA LYS A 412 -20.88 -2.11 -18.25
C LYS A 412 -19.90 -0.94 -18.37
N LEU A 413 -18.89 -0.91 -17.50
CA LEU A 413 -17.88 0.15 -17.48
C LEU A 413 -16.76 -0.06 -18.50
N ASP A 414 -16.88 -1.06 -19.38
CA ASP A 414 -15.80 -1.47 -20.31
C ASP A 414 -14.44 -1.64 -19.59
N THR A 415 -14.51 -2.17 -18.38
CA THR A 415 -13.34 -2.46 -17.57
C THR A 415 -12.52 -3.61 -18.17
N PRO A 416 -11.35 -3.89 -17.64
CA PRO A 416 -10.54 -5.02 -18.08
C PRO A 416 -11.16 -6.41 -17.81
N LEU A 417 -12.44 -6.48 -17.49
CA LEU A 417 -13.17 -7.74 -17.38
C LEU A 417 -13.81 -8.10 -18.72
N LYS A 418 -13.50 -9.30 -19.22
CA LYS A 418 -14.12 -9.87 -20.43
C LYS A 418 -14.97 -11.09 -20.04
N LYS A 419 -16.06 -11.30 -20.81
CA LYS A 419 -16.98 -12.43 -20.63
C LYS A 419 -17.34 -13.00 -21.98
N ALA A 420 -17.33 -14.32 -22.12
CA ALA A 420 -17.71 -15.03 -23.32
C ALA A 420 -18.31 -16.41 -23.00
N ASP A 421 -19.07 -16.94 -23.95
CA ASP A 421 -19.67 -18.29 -23.82
C ASP A 421 -18.73 -19.40 -24.31
N THR A 422 -17.67 -19.04 -25.05
CA THR A 422 -16.65 -19.99 -25.50
C THR A 422 -15.24 -19.47 -25.22
N ILE A 423 -14.28 -20.41 -25.11
CA ILE A 423 -12.86 -20.06 -24.94
C ILE A 423 -12.31 -19.30 -26.14
N ALA A 424 -12.74 -19.64 -27.36
CA ALA A 424 -12.31 -18.97 -28.57
C ALA A 424 -12.76 -17.49 -28.63
N GLU A 425 -14.02 -17.22 -28.23
CA GLU A 425 -14.50 -15.84 -28.11
C GLU A 425 -13.74 -15.09 -27.01
N LEU A 426 -13.51 -15.72 -25.86
CA LEU A 426 -12.74 -15.11 -24.77
C LEU A 426 -11.33 -14.76 -25.20
N ALA A 427 -10.64 -15.68 -25.90
CA ALA A 427 -9.31 -15.44 -26.44
C ALA A 427 -9.29 -14.24 -27.39
N THR A 428 -10.28 -14.14 -28.28
CA THR A 428 -10.43 -13.00 -29.20
C THR A 428 -10.59 -11.68 -28.44
N LEU A 429 -11.43 -11.64 -27.40
CA LEU A 429 -11.63 -10.45 -26.56
C LEU A 429 -10.37 -10.04 -25.78
N CYS A 430 -9.51 -11.01 -25.48
CA CYS A 430 -8.26 -10.80 -24.74
C CYS A 430 -7.04 -10.53 -25.64
N GLY A 431 -7.20 -10.62 -26.96
CA GLY A 431 -6.07 -10.52 -27.90
C GLY A 431 -5.09 -11.69 -27.82
N ILE A 432 -5.57 -12.88 -27.46
CA ILE A 432 -4.80 -14.12 -27.32
C ILE A 432 -5.13 -15.05 -28.49
N ASP A 433 -4.16 -15.84 -28.95
CA ASP A 433 -4.42 -16.89 -29.93
C ASP A 433 -5.36 -17.94 -29.33
N ALA A 434 -6.47 -18.22 -30.05
CA ALA A 434 -7.54 -19.08 -29.54
C ALA A 434 -7.09 -20.54 -29.38
N ASP A 435 -6.28 -21.07 -30.29
CA ASP A 435 -5.80 -22.45 -30.25
C ASP A 435 -4.77 -22.62 -29.13
N ALA A 436 -3.94 -21.62 -28.89
CA ALA A 436 -2.97 -21.60 -27.78
C ALA A 436 -3.69 -21.59 -26.43
N LEU A 437 -4.69 -20.73 -26.27
CA LEU A 437 -5.47 -20.67 -25.01
C LEU A 437 -6.24 -21.97 -24.78
N GLN A 438 -6.90 -22.53 -25.81
CA GLN A 438 -7.62 -23.80 -25.70
C GLN A 438 -6.67 -24.94 -25.29
N THR A 439 -5.49 -25.02 -25.90
CA THR A 439 -4.47 -26.03 -25.56
C THR A 439 -4.04 -25.92 -24.10
N THR A 440 -3.86 -24.72 -23.59
CA THR A 440 -3.50 -24.47 -22.18
C THR A 440 -4.62 -24.91 -21.25
N ILE A 441 -5.87 -24.57 -21.56
CA ILE A 441 -7.03 -24.94 -20.76
C ILE A 441 -7.26 -26.46 -20.78
N ASP A 442 -7.15 -27.11 -21.93
CA ASP A 442 -7.32 -28.55 -22.04
C ASP A 442 -6.29 -29.31 -21.19
N ARG A 443 -5.01 -28.88 -21.25
CA ARG A 443 -3.96 -29.45 -20.41
C ARG A 443 -4.23 -29.24 -18.93
N TYR A 444 -4.57 -28.01 -18.52
CA TYR A 444 -4.88 -27.71 -17.13
C TYR A 444 -6.09 -28.50 -16.62
N ASN A 445 -7.12 -28.70 -17.45
CA ASN A 445 -8.27 -29.50 -17.11
C ASN A 445 -7.91 -31.00 -16.93
N ALA A 446 -7.00 -31.51 -17.77
CA ALA A 446 -6.46 -32.86 -17.62
C ALA A 446 -5.64 -33.01 -16.32
N ASP A 447 -4.83 -32.02 -15.98
CA ASP A 447 -4.10 -31.95 -14.72
C ASP A 447 -5.05 -31.91 -13.51
N CYS A 448 -6.13 -31.13 -13.56
CA CYS A 448 -7.19 -31.15 -12.53
C CYS A 448 -7.81 -32.55 -12.36
N ALA A 449 -8.07 -33.25 -13.46
CA ALA A 449 -8.63 -34.61 -13.42
C ALA A 449 -7.65 -35.62 -12.85
N SER A 450 -6.34 -35.42 -13.06
CA SER A 450 -5.28 -36.29 -12.50
C SER A 450 -4.93 -35.95 -11.05
N GLY A 451 -5.33 -34.78 -10.56
CA GLY A 451 -5.00 -34.27 -9.23
C GLY A 451 -3.57 -33.73 -9.07
N ALA A 452 -2.87 -33.45 -10.17
CA ALA A 452 -1.50 -32.94 -10.14
C ALA A 452 -1.24 -31.98 -11.31
N ASP A 453 -0.77 -30.76 -11.01
CA ASP A 453 -0.34 -29.77 -12.03
C ASP A 453 1.03 -30.16 -12.59
N SER A 454 1.07 -30.50 -13.86
CA SER A 454 2.28 -30.98 -14.55
C SER A 454 3.26 -29.86 -14.93
N GLU A 455 2.82 -28.58 -14.89
CA GLU A 455 3.64 -27.45 -15.36
C GLU A 455 4.35 -26.71 -14.22
N PHE A 456 3.61 -26.33 -13.17
CA PHE A 456 4.12 -25.45 -12.13
C PHE A 456 3.97 -25.99 -10.73
N GLY A 457 3.34 -27.17 -10.56
CA GLY A 457 3.15 -27.83 -9.28
C GLY A 457 2.11 -27.11 -8.40
N LYS A 458 1.10 -26.50 -9.02
CA LYS A 458 -0.02 -25.87 -8.31
C LYS A 458 -0.66 -26.84 -7.33
N ARG A 459 -0.95 -26.38 -6.13
CA ARG A 459 -1.48 -27.22 -5.06
C ARG A 459 -2.82 -27.86 -5.44
N PRO A 460 -2.97 -29.18 -5.30
CA PRO A 460 -4.18 -29.90 -5.73
C PRO A 460 -5.49 -29.35 -5.15
N GLU A 461 -5.48 -28.89 -3.89
CA GLU A 461 -6.65 -28.33 -3.23
C GLU A 461 -7.12 -26.99 -3.83
N THR A 462 -6.26 -26.33 -4.59
CA THR A 462 -6.58 -25.06 -5.28
C THR A 462 -6.89 -25.26 -6.77
N MET A 463 -6.73 -26.46 -7.29
CA MET A 463 -6.98 -26.74 -8.70
C MET A 463 -8.48 -26.84 -8.97
N ARG A 464 -8.96 -26.02 -9.92
CA ARG A 464 -10.33 -26.03 -10.41
C ARG A 464 -10.33 -26.02 -11.93
N PRO A 465 -11.02 -26.95 -12.60
CA PRO A 465 -11.05 -26.99 -14.06
C PRO A 465 -11.88 -25.82 -14.62
N VAL A 466 -11.54 -25.38 -15.81
CA VAL A 466 -12.24 -24.34 -16.57
C VAL A 466 -13.13 -25.01 -17.61
N LEU A 467 -14.40 -25.27 -17.29
CA LEU A 467 -15.29 -26.12 -18.08
C LEU A 467 -16.64 -25.50 -18.42
N LYS A 468 -17.18 -24.60 -17.56
CA LYS A 468 -18.57 -24.18 -17.66
C LYS A 468 -18.73 -22.70 -18.03
N PRO A 469 -19.35 -22.40 -19.19
CA PRO A 469 -19.65 -21.04 -19.54
C PRO A 469 -20.66 -20.38 -18.57
N PRO A 470 -20.69 -19.05 -18.49
CA PRO A 470 -19.76 -18.14 -19.17
C PRO A 470 -18.37 -18.19 -18.57
N PHE A 471 -17.38 -17.95 -19.44
CA PHE A 471 -15.99 -17.82 -19.06
C PHE A 471 -15.67 -16.33 -18.86
N TYR A 472 -14.79 -16.06 -17.91
CA TYR A 472 -14.35 -14.70 -17.58
C TYR A 472 -12.84 -14.60 -17.68
N ALA A 473 -12.37 -13.45 -18.12
CA ALA A 473 -10.97 -13.08 -18.12
C ALA A 473 -10.80 -11.72 -17.45
N ILE A 474 -9.97 -11.65 -16.44
CA ILE A 474 -9.65 -10.43 -15.72
C ILE A 474 -8.25 -10.00 -16.12
N TYR A 475 -8.15 -8.82 -16.75
CA TYR A 475 -6.87 -8.22 -17.11
C TYR A 475 -6.05 -7.93 -15.87
N GLY A 476 -4.75 -8.17 -15.94
CA GLY A 476 -3.85 -7.89 -14.86
C GLY A 476 -2.48 -7.43 -15.33
N LYS A 477 -1.96 -6.42 -14.66
CA LYS A 477 -0.58 -5.95 -14.81
C LYS A 477 0.12 -5.87 -13.47
N MET A 478 1.41 -5.63 -13.50
CA MET A 478 2.22 -5.43 -12.31
C MET A 478 1.91 -4.07 -11.67
N ALA A 479 1.85 -4.05 -10.35
CA ALA A 479 1.72 -2.83 -9.56
C ALA A 479 2.77 -2.77 -8.44
N THR A 480 2.94 -1.58 -7.88
CA THR A 480 3.65 -1.36 -6.63
C THR A 480 2.74 -0.62 -5.65
N ASP A 481 2.70 -1.03 -4.41
CA ASP A 481 2.08 -0.30 -3.29
C ASP A 481 3.10 0.53 -2.51
N GLY A 482 4.40 0.35 -2.79
CA GLY A 482 5.45 1.14 -2.18
C GLY A 482 6.84 0.85 -2.72
N ALA A 483 7.71 1.81 -2.54
CA ALA A 483 9.15 1.67 -2.70
C ALA A 483 9.78 2.14 -1.39
N PHE A 484 10.54 1.25 -0.76
CA PHE A 484 10.97 1.37 0.63
C PHE A 484 12.47 1.50 0.72
N GLY A 485 12.92 2.16 1.76
CA GLY A 485 14.31 2.35 2.08
C GLY A 485 14.57 3.80 2.46
N GLY A 486 15.68 4.02 3.09
CA GLY A 486 16.03 5.34 3.58
C GLY A 486 17.02 5.25 4.72
N ILE A 487 16.67 5.83 5.85
CA ILE A 487 17.55 5.92 7.01
C ILE A 487 17.67 4.56 7.71
N ARG A 488 18.88 4.06 7.86
CA ARG A 488 19.16 2.86 8.66
C ARG A 488 18.78 3.10 10.11
N ILE A 489 18.09 2.12 10.71
CA ILE A 489 17.58 2.22 12.08
C ILE A 489 18.07 1.08 12.97
N ASN A 490 17.97 1.30 14.29
CA ASN A 490 18.05 0.26 15.31
C ASN A 490 16.65 -0.14 15.83
N GLU A 491 16.62 -0.98 16.88
CA GLU A 491 15.38 -1.48 17.51
C GLU A 491 14.55 -0.40 18.21
N LYS A 492 15.10 0.79 18.41
CA LYS A 492 14.39 1.96 18.96
C LYS A 492 13.87 2.89 17.88
N MET A 493 14.03 2.50 16.61
CA MET A 493 13.75 3.36 15.44
C MET A 493 14.66 4.59 15.36
N GLU A 494 15.76 4.64 16.13
CA GLU A 494 16.76 5.72 16.07
C GLU A 494 17.50 5.64 14.73
N GLY A 495 17.62 6.77 14.02
CA GLY A 495 18.41 6.89 12.81
C GLY A 495 19.90 6.78 13.10
N LEU A 496 20.60 5.95 12.32
CA LEU A 496 22.02 5.64 12.53
C LEU A 496 22.92 6.45 11.60
N ARG A 497 24.12 6.77 12.07
CA ARG A 497 25.24 7.23 11.24
C ARG A 497 25.85 6.06 10.46
N PRO A 498 26.69 6.30 9.44
CA PRO A 498 27.37 5.23 8.69
C PRO A 498 28.26 4.31 9.55
N ASP A 499 28.71 4.77 10.73
CA ASP A 499 29.47 3.98 11.69
C ASP A 499 28.60 3.13 12.62
N GLY A 500 27.27 3.19 12.46
CA GLY A 500 26.29 2.45 13.25
C GLY A 500 25.89 3.14 14.56
N THR A 501 26.42 4.32 14.88
CA THR A 501 26.04 5.06 16.08
C THR A 501 24.70 5.80 15.88
N PRO A 502 23.80 5.84 16.87
CA PRO A 502 22.55 6.60 16.79
C PRO A 502 22.80 8.11 16.70
N ILE A 503 21.96 8.81 15.94
CA ILE A 503 21.88 10.27 15.94
C ILE A 503 20.86 10.69 17.01
N PRO A 504 21.29 11.33 18.11
CA PRO A 504 20.37 11.72 19.18
C PRO A 504 19.25 12.63 18.68
N GLY A 505 18.00 12.21 18.90
CA GLY A 505 16.81 12.93 18.47
C GLY A 505 16.34 12.60 17.05
N LEU A 506 17.04 11.76 16.28
CA LEU A 506 16.58 11.35 14.95
C LEU A 506 15.93 9.97 14.99
N TYR A 507 14.75 9.85 14.39
CA TYR A 507 14.00 8.60 14.21
C TYR A 507 13.51 8.46 12.77
N ALA A 508 13.33 7.21 12.29
CA ALA A 508 12.70 6.95 10.99
C ALA A 508 11.71 5.79 11.08
N THR A 509 10.59 5.90 10.34
CA THR A 509 9.47 4.95 10.41
C THR A 509 8.87 4.65 9.04
N GLY A 510 8.06 3.60 8.97
CA GLY A 510 7.38 3.21 7.74
C GLY A 510 8.36 2.97 6.60
N ASP A 511 8.04 3.48 5.43
CA ASP A 511 8.83 3.32 4.21
C ASP A 511 10.19 4.02 4.26
N ASN A 512 10.38 4.95 5.21
CA ASN A 512 11.64 5.69 5.39
C ASN A 512 12.68 4.94 6.23
N ALA A 513 12.27 3.88 6.91
CA ALA A 513 13.16 3.09 7.74
C ALA A 513 13.83 1.99 6.92
N ALA A 514 15.15 1.91 6.95
CA ALA A 514 15.92 0.80 6.38
C ALA A 514 16.32 -0.22 7.45
N GLY A 515 16.33 -1.50 7.10
CA GLY A 515 16.77 -2.59 7.99
C GLY A 515 15.68 -3.55 8.44
N TRP A 516 14.43 -3.35 8.00
CA TRP A 516 13.32 -4.28 8.24
C TRP A 516 13.01 -5.18 7.03
N CYS A 517 13.47 -4.79 5.88
CA CYS A 517 13.38 -5.55 4.63
C CYS A 517 14.74 -5.62 3.94
N VAL A 518 14.89 -6.59 3.05
CA VAL A 518 16.11 -6.83 2.29
C VAL A 518 15.76 -6.87 0.80
N ARG A 519 16.52 -6.15 0.01
CA ARG A 519 16.46 -6.23 -1.45
C ARG A 519 16.90 -7.62 -1.91
N VAL A 520 16.10 -8.23 -2.79
CA VAL A 520 16.47 -9.44 -3.52
C VAL A 520 16.74 -9.03 -4.98
N PRO A 521 17.97 -9.17 -5.48
CA PRO A 521 18.30 -8.76 -6.83
C PRO A 521 17.66 -9.67 -7.87
N GLY A 522 17.17 -9.09 -8.98
CA GLY A 522 16.73 -9.80 -10.18
C GLY A 522 15.33 -9.44 -10.63
N PRO A 523 15.03 -9.61 -11.94
CA PRO A 523 13.69 -9.49 -12.45
C PRO A 523 12.85 -10.66 -11.93
N GLY A 524 11.73 -10.36 -11.31
CA GLY A 524 10.83 -11.37 -10.79
C GLY A 524 11.11 -11.82 -9.37
N ASP A 525 12.16 -11.33 -8.74
CA ASP A 525 12.40 -11.56 -7.33
C ASP A 525 11.84 -10.41 -6.49
N ASN A 526 11.09 -10.79 -5.48
CA ASN A 526 10.54 -9.86 -4.52
C ASN A 526 11.53 -9.66 -3.36
N ARG A 527 11.25 -8.68 -2.54
CA ARG A 527 11.92 -8.41 -1.28
C ARG A 527 11.68 -9.53 -0.24
N LEU A 528 12.58 -9.62 0.69
CA LEU A 528 12.35 -10.30 1.96
C LEU A 528 11.94 -9.26 3.01
N MET A 529 10.75 -9.40 3.58
CA MET A 529 10.19 -8.48 4.56
C MET A 529 9.92 -9.20 5.88
N CYS A 530 10.07 -8.48 6.99
CA CYS A 530 9.73 -9.01 8.33
C CYS A 530 8.22 -9.17 8.51
N THR A 531 7.46 -8.31 7.86
CA THR A 531 6.00 -8.23 7.92
C THR A 531 5.48 -7.50 6.68
N ASN A 532 4.17 -7.34 6.52
CA ASN A 532 3.63 -6.49 5.46
C ASN A 532 3.84 -4.99 5.78
N GLU A 533 3.66 -4.14 4.77
CA GLU A 533 3.92 -2.71 4.84
C GLU A 533 3.11 -2.01 5.92
N MET A 534 1.80 -2.29 5.98
CA MET A 534 0.94 -1.67 6.99
C MET A 534 1.29 -2.11 8.40
N SER A 535 1.60 -3.39 8.60
CA SER A 535 2.06 -3.88 9.90
C SER A 535 3.37 -3.23 10.31
N TRP A 536 4.28 -3.00 9.34
CA TRP A 536 5.52 -2.27 9.60
C TRP A 536 5.28 -0.79 9.88
N ALA A 537 4.44 -0.11 9.09
CA ALA A 537 4.08 1.29 9.33
C ALA A 537 3.55 1.50 10.75
N VAL A 538 2.64 0.61 11.18
CA VAL A 538 2.07 0.61 12.53
C VAL A 538 3.13 0.31 13.59
N ALA A 539 3.89 -0.78 13.42
CA ALA A 539 4.90 -1.22 14.39
C ALA A 539 5.99 -0.18 14.60
N SER A 540 6.52 0.36 13.50
CA SER A 540 7.60 1.34 13.53
C SER A 540 7.13 2.70 14.05
N GLY A 541 5.94 3.18 13.61
CA GLY A 541 5.35 4.43 14.09
C GLY A 541 5.08 4.39 15.60
N PHE A 542 4.44 3.33 16.08
CA PHE A 542 4.15 3.13 17.50
C PHE A 542 5.43 3.04 18.35
N THR A 543 6.45 2.34 17.84
CA THR A 543 7.75 2.19 18.52
C THR A 543 8.52 3.50 18.56
N ALA A 544 8.61 4.21 17.43
CA ALA A 544 9.30 5.51 17.35
C ALA A 544 8.65 6.55 18.26
N GLY A 545 7.32 6.65 18.27
CA GLY A 545 6.60 7.56 19.17
C GLY A 545 6.97 7.33 20.63
N LYS A 546 6.99 6.07 21.08
CA LYS A 546 7.38 5.69 22.44
C LYS A 546 8.83 6.09 22.78
N PHE A 547 9.78 5.82 21.89
CA PHE A 547 11.19 6.12 22.16
C PHE A 547 11.52 7.61 22.00
N ALA A 548 10.88 8.31 21.07
CA ALA A 548 10.98 9.76 20.98
C ALA A 548 10.44 10.44 22.25
N ALA A 549 9.29 9.98 22.79
CA ALA A 549 8.78 10.47 24.07
C ALA A 549 9.76 10.25 25.23
N ALA A 550 10.36 9.07 25.32
CA ALA A 550 11.36 8.77 26.33
C ALA A 550 12.58 9.70 26.23
N TYR A 551 13.07 9.95 25.01
CA TYR A 551 14.14 10.90 24.75
C TYR A 551 13.77 12.33 25.21
N LEU A 552 12.59 12.82 24.83
CA LEU A 552 12.13 14.16 25.19
C LEU A 552 11.89 14.36 26.68
N ASN A 553 11.63 13.29 27.42
CA ASN A 553 11.46 13.36 28.88
C ASN A 553 12.79 13.47 29.62
N THR A 554 13.89 13.21 28.94
CA THR A 554 15.26 13.28 29.53
C THR A 554 16.10 14.43 28.98
N HIS A 555 15.65 15.08 27.92
CA HIS A 555 16.33 16.20 27.24
C HIS A 555 15.37 17.38 27.06
#